data_21a1efc3b590cd15e716c79f2324b309
#
_entry.id   21a1efc3b590cd15e716c79f2324b309
#
_cell.length_a   1.000
_cell.length_b   1.000
_cell.length_c   1.000
_cell.angle_alpha   90.00
_cell.angle_beta   90.00
_cell.angle_gamma   90.00
#
_symmetry.space_group_name_H-M   'P 1'
#
loop_
_entity.id
_entity.type
_entity.pdbx_description
1 polymer ?
#
loop_
_entity_poly.entity_id
_entity_poly.type
_entity_poly.pdbx_seq_one_letter_code
_entity_poly.pdbx_strand_id
1 'polypeptide(L)'
;EDHPGGNTSLMASCKNHLKALGRPVELRGSILSAATFLVTIPSACVAPDAVLGFHAPHYPGGLIVPKWRIKEIAKEHYTPHLARYYVSNWGTKLEFTYVLGSEMPKLQVAVCSSLT
;
A
#
# COMPACT_ATOMS: atom_id res chain seq x y z
N GLU A 1 13.93 3.84 0.10
CA GLU A 1 14.26 2.66 0.89
C GLU A 1 13.24 1.55 0.67
N ASP A 2 13.68 0.33 0.86
CA ASP A 2 12.83 -0.82 0.65
C ASP A 2 11.93 -1.09 1.84
N HIS A 3 10.69 -1.45 1.55
CA HIS A 3 9.68 -1.80 2.56
C HIS A 3 9.05 -3.14 2.18
N PRO A 4 9.57 -4.24 2.70
CA PRO A 4 9.13 -5.57 2.27
C PRO A 4 7.73 -5.98 2.78
N GLY A 5 7.11 -5.16 3.59
CA GLY A 5 5.81 -5.49 4.17
C GLY A 5 5.97 -6.24 5.49
N GLY A 6 4.98 -7.04 5.84
CA GLY A 6 4.98 -7.80 7.07
C GLY A 6 3.62 -7.82 7.75
N ASN A 7 3.63 -7.78 9.07
CA ASN A 7 2.41 -7.83 9.87
C ASN A 7 1.56 -6.56 9.66
N THR A 8 0.29 -6.75 9.29
CA THR A 8 -0.62 -5.63 9.01
C THR A 8 -0.85 -4.74 10.22
N SER A 9 -0.91 -5.30 11.42
CA SER A 9 -1.09 -4.51 12.64
C SER A 9 0.10 -3.62 12.93
N LEU A 10 1.32 -4.14 12.76
CA LEU A 10 2.54 -3.36 12.92
C LEU A 10 2.62 -2.26 11.88
N MET A 11 2.26 -2.56 10.64
CA MET A 11 2.28 -1.58 9.57
C MET A 11 1.24 -0.48 9.79
N ALA A 12 0.05 -0.84 10.27
CA ALA A 12 -0.99 0.14 10.62
C ALA A 12 -0.51 1.06 11.74
N SER A 13 0.18 0.52 12.75
CA SER A 13 0.76 1.33 13.82
C SER A 13 1.83 2.27 13.29
N CYS A 14 2.69 1.80 12.40
CA CYS A 14 3.73 2.62 11.76
C CYS A 14 3.08 3.76 10.97
N LYS A 15 2.06 3.45 10.17
CA LYS A 15 1.32 4.45 9.41
C LYS A 15 0.72 5.52 10.32
N ASN A 16 0.07 5.11 11.39
CA ASN A 16 -0.55 6.05 12.34
C ASN A 16 0.49 6.94 12.99
N HIS A 17 1.64 6.38 13.34
CA HIS A 17 2.74 7.15 13.93
C HIS A 17 3.26 8.21 12.94
N LEU A 18 3.52 7.82 11.70
CA LEU A 18 4.01 8.74 10.66
C LEU A 18 2.97 9.82 10.36
N LYS A 19 1.69 9.44 10.32
CA LYS A 19 0.60 10.38 10.10
C LYS A 19 0.53 11.41 11.22
N ALA A 20 0.70 10.98 12.47
CA ALA A 20 0.67 11.87 13.62
C ALA A 20 1.83 12.86 13.62
N LEU A 21 3.00 12.47 13.09
CA LEU A 21 4.14 13.37 13.00
C LEU A 21 3.93 14.50 12.00
N GLY A 22 3.08 14.30 10.99
CA GLY A 22 2.76 15.31 9.98
C GLY A 22 3.92 15.70 9.08
N ARG A 23 5.02 14.97 9.09
CA ARG A 23 6.20 15.26 8.26
C ARG A 23 6.04 14.67 6.89
N PRO A 24 6.67 15.28 5.85
CA PRO A 24 6.71 14.68 4.52
C PRO A 24 7.33 13.28 4.56
N VAL A 25 6.71 12.35 3.85
CA VAL A 25 7.19 10.97 3.77
C VAL A 25 7.40 10.61 2.31
N GLU A 26 8.61 10.21 1.93
CA GLU A 26 8.91 9.73 0.59
C GLU A 26 9.05 8.21 0.62
N LEU A 27 8.26 7.54 -0.21
CA LEU A 27 8.29 6.09 -0.33
C LEU A 27 9.11 5.70 -1.56
N ARG A 28 10.22 5.02 -1.34
CA ARG A 28 11.20 4.69 -2.38
C ARG A 28 11.51 3.20 -2.38
N GLY A 29 12.07 2.71 -3.48
CA GLY A 29 12.48 1.31 -3.60
C GLY A 29 11.31 0.37 -3.75
N SER A 30 11.38 -0.77 -3.09
CA SER A 30 10.32 -1.79 -3.13
C SER A 30 9.39 -1.60 -1.95
N ILE A 31 8.11 -1.42 -2.25
CA ILE A 31 7.07 -1.20 -1.23
C ILE A 31 6.06 -2.33 -1.38
N LEU A 32 6.20 -3.35 -0.55
CA LEU A 32 5.50 -4.61 -0.76
C LEU A 32 4.46 -4.89 0.32
N SER A 33 3.34 -5.50 -0.08
CA SER A 33 2.31 -6.03 0.82
C SER A 33 1.77 -4.94 1.77
N ALA A 34 1.78 -5.18 3.09
CA ALA A 34 1.26 -4.23 4.06
C ALA A 34 1.97 -2.86 4.04
N ALA A 35 3.21 -2.80 3.55
CA ALA A 35 3.91 -1.52 3.41
C ALA A 35 3.19 -0.57 2.44
N THR A 36 2.38 -1.09 1.51
CA THR A 36 1.58 -0.25 0.60
C THR A 36 0.55 0.60 1.33
N PHE A 37 0.21 0.29 2.58
CA PHE A 37 -0.69 1.12 3.39
C PHE A 37 -0.12 2.54 3.58
N LEU A 38 1.20 2.67 3.53
CA LEU A 38 1.86 3.96 3.74
C LEU A 38 1.53 5.00 2.67
N VAL A 39 1.08 4.56 1.48
CA VAL A 39 0.75 5.49 0.39
C VAL A 39 -0.47 6.37 0.72
N THR A 40 -1.24 6.02 1.73
CA THR A 40 -2.43 6.77 2.13
C THR A 40 -2.16 7.83 3.19
N ILE A 41 -0.92 7.96 3.65
CA ILE A 41 -0.54 9.03 4.58
C ILE A 41 -0.65 10.36 3.82
N PRO A 42 -1.38 11.36 4.35
CA PRO A 42 -1.60 12.62 3.60
C PRO A 42 -0.32 13.32 3.19
N SER A 43 0.75 13.20 3.97
CA SER A 43 2.04 13.84 3.67
C SER A 43 2.98 12.94 2.87
N ALA A 44 2.53 11.77 2.43
CA ALA A 44 3.37 10.81 1.71
C ALA A 44 3.28 11.03 0.20
N CYS A 45 4.38 10.76 -0.47
CA CYS A 45 4.43 10.61 -1.93
C CYS A 45 5.26 9.37 -2.27
N VAL A 46 5.03 8.84 -3.46
CA VAL A 46 5.73 7.65 -3.96
C VAL A 46 6.74 8.09 -5.01
N ALA A 47 7.98 7.64 -4.91
CA ALA A 47 8.98 7.94 -5.93
C ALA A 47 8.53 7.35 -7.28
N PRO A 48 8.75 8.06 -8.40
CA PRO A 48 8.29 7.57 -9.72
C PRO A 48 8.85 6.20 -10.09
N ASP A 49 10.06 5.89 -9.65
CA ASP A 49 10.73 4.61 -9.94
C ASP A 49 10.55 3.57 -8.83
N ALA A 50 9.78 3.88 -7.80
CA ALA A 50 9.45 2.91 -6.77
C ALA A 50 8.60 1.78 -7.37
N VAL A 51 8.71 0.59 -6.79
CA VAL A 51 7.92 -0.57 -7.20
C VAL A 51 7.02 -0.96 -6.05
N LEU A 52 5.70 -0.89 -6.28
CA LEU A 52 4.73 -1.29 -5.28
C LEU A 52 4.22 -2.70 -5.62
N GLY A 53 4.17 -3.55 -4.61
CA GLY A 53 3.70 -4.92 -4.77
C GLY A 53 2.44 -5.16 -3.95
N PHE A 54 1.38 -5.59 -4.63
CA PHE A 54 0.08 -5.87 -4.04
C PHE A 54 -0.26 -7.35 -4.17
N HIS A 55 -0.85 -7.91 -3.14
CA HIS A 55 -1.37 -9.28 -3.18
C HIS A 55 -2.46 -9.46 -2.12
N ALA A 56 -3.09 -10.63 -2.12
CA ALA A 56 -4.15 -10.93 -1.17
C ALA A 56 -3.62 -10.98 0.27
N PRO A 57 -4.36 -10.45 1.24
CA PRO A 57 -4.07 -10.72 2.63
C PRO A 57 -4.33 -12.20 2.91
N HIS A 58 -3.49 -12.83 3.72
CA HIS A 58 -3.62 -14.25 4.02
C HIS A 58 -3.28 -14.54 5.47
N TYR A 59 -3.82 -15.64 5.96
CA TYR A 59 -3.48 -16.17 7.28
C TYR A 59 -2.13 -16.88 7.22
N PRO A 60 -1.48 -17.14 8.37
CA PRO A 60 -0.32 -18.00 8.41
C PRO A 60 -0.63 -19.32 7.70
N GLY A 61 0.30 -19.79 6.83
CA GLY A 61 0.07 -20.97 6.00
C GLY A 61 -0.45 -20.68 4.60
N GLY A 62 -0.72 -19.43 4.27
CA GLY A 62 -1.05 -19.02 2.91
C GLY A 62 -2.53 -19.06 2.54
N LEU A 63 -3.42 -19.35 3.49
CA LEU A 63 -4.86 -19.34 3.22
C LEU A 63 -5.35 -17.89 3.10
N ILE A 64 -5.95 -17.55 1.96
CA ILE A 64 -6.46 -16.21 1.70
C ILE A 64 -7.66 -15.93 2.62
N VAL A 65 -7.71 -14.73 3.20
CA VAL A 65 -8.83 -14.33 4.04
C VAL A 65 -10.12 -14.22 3.21
N PRO A 66 -11.31 -14.36 3.82
CA PRO A 66 -12.57 -14.25 3.09
C PRO A 66 -12.73 -12.89 2.40
N LYS A 67 -13.45 -12.86 1.29
CA LYS A 67 -13.64 -11.64 0.50
C LYS A 67 -14.21 -10.48 1.32
N TRP A 68 -15.13 -10.74 2.23
CA TRP A 68 -15.69 -9.67 3.07
C TRP A 68 -14.62 -9.02 3.95
N ARG A 69 -13.66 -9.83 4.43
CA ARG A 69 -12.56 -9.32 5.25
C ARG A 69 -11.55 -8.56 4.40
N ILE A 70 -11.32 -9.00 3.14
CA ILE A 70 -10.47 -8.28 2.20
C ILE A 70 -11.04 -6.88 1.97
N LYS A 71 -12.34 -6.76 1.80
CA LYS A 71 -13.00 -5.46 1.63
C LYS A 71 -12.84 -4.58 2.86
N GLU A 72 -12.95 -5.14 4.05
CA GLU A 72 -12.75 -4.38 5.29
C GLU A 72 -11.32 -3.87 5.41
N ILE A 73 -10.35 -4.72 5.14
CA ILE A 73 -8.93 -4.35 5.21
C ILE A 73 -8.64 -3.23 4.22
N ALA A 74 -9.12 -3.37 2.99
CA ALA A 74 -8.91 -2.36 1.96
C ALA A 74 -9.54 -1.02 2.35
N LYS A 75 -10.76 -1.05 2.85
CA LYS A 75 -11.46 0.16 3.27
C LYS A 75 -10.76 0.86 4.43
N GLU A 76 -10.21 0.08 5.35
CA GLU A 76 -9.53 0.59 6.55
C GLU A 76 -8.18 1.23 6.20
N HIS A 77 -7.44 0.65 5.25
CA HIS A 77 -6.03 0.99 5.03
C HIS A 77 -5.74 1.73 3.73
N TYR A 78 -6.67 1.74 2.78
CA TYR A 78 -6.49 2.44 1.50
C TYR A 78 -7.52 3.54 1.32
N THR A 79 -7.22 4.47 0.41
CA THR A 79 -8.21 5.46 -0.03
C THR A 79 -9.33 4.73 -0.80
N PRO A 80 -10.54 5.33 -0.91
CA PRO A 80 -11.65 4.63 -1.56
C PRO A 80 -11.36 4.16 -2.98
N HIS A 81 -10.68 4.96 -3.78
CA HIS A 81 -10.37 4.59 -5.17
C HIS A 81 -9.39 3.42 -5.20
N LEU A 82 -8.31 3.52 -4.45
CA LEU A 82 -7.31 2.46 -4.37
C LEU A 82 -7.91 1.18 -3.77
N ALA A 83 -8.77 1.31 -2.74
CA ALA A 83 -9.43 0.17 -2.12
C ALA A 83 -10.27 -0.61 -3.12
N ARG A 84 -11.06 0.09 -3.92
CA ARG A 84 -11.90 -0.56 -4.95
C ARG A 84 -11.05 -1.28 -5.98
N TYR A 85 -9.97 -0.64 -6.43
CA TYR A 85 -9.08 -1.25 -7.42
C TYR A 85 -8.37 -2.48 -6.85
N TYR A 86 -7.90 -2.38 -5.61
CA TYR A 86 -7.24 -3.48 -4.92
C TYR A 86 -8.15 -4.71 -4.81
N VAL A 87 -9.39 -4.51 -4.32
CA VAL A 87 -10.34 -5.61 -4.15
C VAL A 87 -10.68 -6.26 -5.49
N SER A 88 -10.84 -5.45 -6.56
CA SER A 88 -11.24 -5.97 -7.87
C SER A 88 -10.12 -6.69 -8.61
N ASN A 89 -8.87 -6.31 -8.38
CA ASN A 89 -7.76 -6.77 -9.24
C ASN A 89 -6.69 -7.56 -8.50
N TRP A 90 -6.38 -7.23 -7.25
CA TRP A 90 -5.19 -7.77 -6.58
C TRP A 90 -5.49 -8.51 -5.28
N GLY A 91 -6.55 -8.15 -4.61
CA GLY A 91 -6.82 -8.61 -3.25
C GLY A 91 -7.21 -10.09 -3.13
N THR A 92 -7.41 -10.78 -4.26
CA THR A 92 -7.77 -12.20 -4.27
C THR A 92 -6.66 -13.10 -4.77
N LYS A 93 -5.47 -12.55 -5.04
CA LYS A 93 -4.33 -13.31 -5.58
C LYS A 93 -3.20 -13.34 -4.58
N LEU A 94 -2.63 -14.50 -4.33
CA LEU A 94 -1.43 -14.64 -3.48
C LEU A 94 -0.18 -14.08 -4.16
N GLU A 95 -0.11 -14.17 -5.49
CA GLU A 95 1.01 -13.63 -6.25
C GLU A 95 1.02 -12.12 -6.18
N PHE A 96 2.22 -11.55 -6.13
CA PHE A 96 2.36 -10.10 -6.20
C PHE A 96 2.05 -9.59 -7.59
N THR A 97 1.31 -8.47 -7.65
CA THR A 97 1.22 -7.64 -8.85
C THR A 97 2.03 -6.39 -8.57
N TYR A 98 2.98 -6.08 -9.44
CA TYR A 98 3.90 -4.96 -9.28
C TYR A 98 3.46 -3.76 -10.11
N VAL A 99 3.48 -2.59 -9.48
CA VAL A 99 3.07 -1.34 -10.12
C VAL A 99 4.16 -0.31 -9.85
N LEU A 100 4.56 0.42 -10.90
CA LEU A 100 5.54 1.50 -10.75
C LEU A 100 4.90 2.70 -10.05
N GLY A 101 5.70 3.43 -9.26
CA GLY A 101 5.25 4.65 -8.60
C GLY A 101 4.66 5.65 -9.58
N SER A 102 5.24 5.77 -10.80
CA SER A 102 4.76 6.67 -11.84
C SER A 102 3.33 6.36 -12.31
N GLU A 103 2.82 5.14 -12.05
CA GLU A 103 1.47 4.74 -12.41
C GLU A 103 0.45 5.08 -11.31
N MET A 104 0.91 5.44 -10.14
CA MET A 104 0.04 5.63 -8.98
C MET A 104 -0.93 6.80 -9.09
N PRO A 105 -0.68 7.88 -9.86
CA PRO A 105 -1.68 8.93 -10.02
C PRO A 105 -3.02 8.42 -10.56
N LYS A 106 -3.01 7.36 -11.37
CA LYS A 106 -4.24 6.72 -11.87
C LYS A 106 -5.09 6.17 -10.73
N LEU A 107 -4.47 5.87 -9.59
CA LEU A 107 -5.13 5.35 -8.40
C LEU A 107 -5.27 6.45 -7.32
N GLN A 108 -5.07 7.71 -7.71
CA GLN A 108 -5.19 8.87 -6.83
C GLN A 108 -4.19 8.85 -5.67
N VAL A 109 -2.99 8.37 -5.96
CA VAL A 109 -1.87 8.37 -5.01
C VAL A 109 -0.82 9.37 -5.49
N ALA A 110 -0.34 10.20 -4.57
CA ALA A 110 0.62 11.26 -4.90
C ALA A 110 1.99 10.67 -5.27
N VAL A 111 2.58 11.21 -6.33
CA VAL A 111 3.94 10.87 -6.76
C VAL A 111 4.86 12.01 -6.38
N CYS A 112 6.06 11.68 -5.88
CA CYS A 112 7.03 12.67 -5.48
C CYS A 112 7.54 13.46 -6.69
N SER A 113 7.88 14.73 -6.45
CA SER A 113 8.48 15.53 -7.48
C SER A 113 9.82 14.92 -7.91
N SER A 114 10.01 14.78 -9.21
CA SER A 114 11.23 14.22 -9.77
C SER A 114 12.43 15.16 -9.66
N LEU A 115 12.20 16.41 -9.28
CA LEU A 115 13.26 17.42 -9.23
C LEU A 115 13.93 17.51 -7.87
N THR A 116 13.47 16.79 -6.93
CA THR A 116 14.04 16.83 -5.58
C THR A 116 15.13 15.79 -5.40
#